data_e58d45e7c9d2c33ec3f87962a4ba2ede
#
_entry.id   e58d45e7c9d2c33ec3f87962a4ba2ede
#
_cell.length_a   1.000
_cell.length_b   1.000
_cell.length_c   1.000
_cell.angle_alpha   90.00
_cell.angle_beta   90.00
_cell.angle_gamma   90.00
#
_symmetry.space_group_name_H-M   'P 1'
#
loop_
_entity.id
_entity.type
_entity.pdbx_description
1 polymer ?
#
loop_
_entity_poly.entity_id
_entity_poly.type
_entity_poly.pdbx_seq_one_letter_code
_entity_poly.pdbx_strand_id
1 'polypeptide(L)'
;MERINNSARWFSHRGILALLSLMMVLPLSAQTAKQVLDKAAANVSAKSGAKASFSIKGDQFNTSGTIAIKGRKFQATTPQATIWFDGKTQWTYMKKNEEVNVANPTDAELATINPYNFIYMYQKGYKYTMEKKNGSFIVHLTASDKRGIQEMYITVNQKTYIPSQIRMRQQKGWTTINITGFKQSKLSDGMFRFNSKDFPNAEVIDLR
;
A
#
# COMPACT_ATOMS: atom_id res chain seq x y z
N MET A 1 73.62 3.60 -64.91
CA MET A 1 72.31 4.03 -65.46
C MET A 1 71.21 3.16 -64.97
N GLU A 2 70.61 3.52 -63.85
CA GLU A 2 69.51 2.78 -63.35
C GLU A 2 68.44 3.75 -62.84
N ARG A 3 67.27 3.59 -63.34
CA ARG A 3 66.11 4.41 -62.97
C ARG A 3 65.46 3.79 -61.74
N ILE A 4 65.43 4.53 -60.67
CA ILE A 4 64.70 4.15 -59.48
C ILE A 4 63.28 4.64 -59.66
N ASN A 5 62.32 3.68 -59.69
CA ASN A 5 60.92 3.93 -59.80
C ASN A 5 60.30 3.94 -58.41
N ASN A 6 59.87 5.10 -57.91
CA ASN A 6 59.31 5.30 -56.58
C ASN A 6 57.77 5.33 -56.71
N SER A 7 57.14 4.19 -56.51
CA SER A 7 55.66 4.11 -56.38
C SER A 7 55.25 4.22 -54.94
N ALA A 8 54.90 5.42 -54.51
CA ALA A 8 54.27 5.66 -53.19
C ALA A 8 52.86 5.09 -53.17
N ARG A 9 52.69 4.07 -52.33
CA ARG A 9 51.36 3.50 -52.05
C ARG A 9 50.58 4.41 -51.04
N TRP A 10 49.57 5.07 -51.57
CA TRP A 10 48.58 5.79 -50.75
C TRP A 10 47.65 4.77 -49.99
N PHE A 11 47.91 4.57 -48.71
CA PHE A 11 46.95 3.89 -47.82
C PHE A 11 45.92 4.88 -47.45
N SER A 12 44.68 4.65 -47.95
CA SER A 12 43.50 5.45 -47.61
C SER A 12 43.04 5.13 -46.20
N HIS A 13 43.10 6.13 -45.31
CA HIS A 13 42.63 6.06 -43.91
C HIS A 13 41.10 6.17 -43.81
N ARG A 14 40.34 5.41 -44.62
CA ARG A 14 38.88 5.46 -44.64
C ARG A 14 38.20 4.26 -43.99
N GLY A 15 38.90 3.47 -43.17
CA GLY A 15 38.41 2.18 -42.69
C GLY A 15 38.21 2.00 -41.19
N ILE A 16 38.34 3.02 -40.31
CA ILE A 16 38.33 2.81 -38.85
C ILE A 16 37.44 3.84 -38.13
N LEU A 17 36.25 4.08 -38.62
CA LEU A 17 35.27 4.91 -37.91
C LEU A 17 33.89 4.23 -37.83
N ALA A 18 33.86 2.91 -37.99
CA ALA A 18 32.61 2.13 -37.92
C ALA A 18 32.68 1.08 -36.82
N LEU A 19 33.14 1.45 -35.62
CA LEU A 19 33.01 0.58 -34.45
C LEU A 19 33.06 1.44 -33.19
N LEU A 20 31.95 1.61 -32.55
CA LEU A 20 31.66 1.69 -31.11
C LEU A 20 30.39 2.51 -30.86
N SER A 21 29.32 2.23 -31.55
CA SER A 21 28.01 2.42 -30.95
C SER A 21 27.63 1.13 -30.20
N LEU A 22 28.42 0.77 -29.19
CA LEU A 22 28.04 -0.20 -28.19
C LEU A 22 26.92 0.45 -27.38
N MET A 23 25.65 0.27 -27.84
CA MET A 23 24.48 0.59 -27.07
C MET A 23 24.61 -0.18 -25.75
N MET A 24 24.94 0.53 -24.66
CA MET A 24 24.70 0.07 -23.31
C MET A 24 23.18 -0.13 -23.16
N VAL A 25 22.71 -1.32 -23.49
CA VAL A 25 21.40 -1.81 -23.08
C VAL A 25 21.51 -1.98 -21.58
N LEU A 26 21.25 -0.90 -20.83
CA LEU A 26 21.04 -1.00 -19.39
C LEU A 26 19.90 -1.99 -19.20
N PRO A 27 20.08 -3.06 -18.43
CA PRO A 27 18.99 -3.95 -18.11
C PRO A 27 17.94 -3.10 -17.39
N LEU A 28 16.82 -2.83 -18.05
CA LEU A 28 15.68 -2.20 -17.43
C LEU A 28 15.14 -3.21 -16.43
N SER A 29 15.69 -3.20 -15.21
CA SER A 29 15.26 -4.11 -14.14
C SER A 29 13.77 -3.97 -13.96
N ALA A 30 13.00 -4.96 -14.39
CA ALA A 30 11.56 -4.98 -14.20
C ALA A 30 11.26 -4.86 -12.69
N GLN A 31 10.47 -3.87 -12.34
CA GLN A 31 10.11 -3.62 -10.95
C GLN A 31 9.38 -4.84 -10.37
N THR A 32 9.83 -5.32 -9.21
CA THR A 32 9.24 -6.48 -8.54
C THR A 32 7.95 -6.12 -7.79
N ALA A 33 7.07 -7.09 -7.58
CA ALA A 33 5.86 -6.94 -6.77
C ALA A 33 6.18 -6.38 -5.37
N LYS A 34 7.25 -6.89 -4.73
CA LYS A 34 7.68 -6.41 -3.43
C LYS A 34 8.09 -4.94 -3.46
N GLN A 35 8.85 -4.49 -4.46
CA GLN A 35 9.24 -3.08 -4.59
C GLN A 35 8.03 -2.15 -4.79
N VAL A 36 6.98 -2.61 -5.50
CA VAL A 36 5.74 -1.85 -5.63
C VAL A 36 5.04 -1.71 -4.29
N LEU A 37 4.93 -2.80 -3.53
CA LEU A 37 4.32 -2.78 -2.20
C LEU A 37 5.14 -1.96 -1.20
N ASP A 38 6.47 -2.02 -1.24
CA ASP A 38 7.36 -1.22 -0.39
C ASP A 38 7.14 0.29 -0.63
N LYS A 39 7.03 0.72 -1.90
CA LYS A 39 6.73 2.11 -2.25
C LYS A 39 5.31 2.52 -1.83
N ALA A 40 4.32 1.65 -2.02
CA ALA A 40 2.96 1.89 -1.57
C ALA A 40 2.90 2.04 -0.03
N ALA A 41 3.58 1.16 0.70
CA ALA A 41 3.70 1.22 2.14
C ALA A 41 4.35 2.53 2.63
N ALA A 42 5.44 2.96 1.98
CA ALA A 42 6.12 4.22 2.30
C ALA A 42 5.21 5.44 2.14
N ASN A 43 4.39 5.47 1.08
CA ASN A 43 3.42 6.56 0.86
C ASN A 43 2.34 6.59 1.92
N VAL A 44 1.80 5.43 2.29
CA VAL A 44 0.70 5.33 3.26
C VAL A 44 1.19 5.59 4.68
N SER A 45 2.38 5.10 5.04
CA SER A 45 2.96 5.24 6.39
C SER A 45 3.77 6.51 6.60
N ALA A 46 3.60 7.53 5.74
CA ALA A 46 4.33 8.78 5.86
C ALA A 46 4.25 9.37 7.26
N LYS A 47 5.39 9.85 7.80
CA LYS A 47 5.50 10.40 9.17
C LYS A 47 4.58 11.61 9.41
N SER A 48 4.23 12.37 8.38
CA SER A 48 3.27 13.46 8.46
C SER A 48 1.84 12.95 8.67
N GLY A 49 1.52 11.80 8.09
CA GLY A 49 0.22 11.18 8.02
C GLY A 49 -0.47 11.37 6.68
N ALA A 50 -1.59 10.69 6.52
CA ALA A 50 -2.44 10.75 5.33
C ALA A 50 -3.92 10.61 5.70
N LYS A 51 -4.80 11.10 4.81
CA LYS A 51 -6.25 10.91 4.88
C LYS A 51 -6.76 10.32 3.57
N ALA A 52 -7.83 9.53 3.65
CA ALA A 52 -8.53 9.01 2.47
C ALA A 52 -10.00 8.74 2.80
N SER A 53 -10.80 8.57 1.76
CA SER A 53 -12.13 7.97 1.85
C SER A 53 -12.04 6.51 1.44
N PHE A 54 -12.91 5.67 1.99
CA PHE A 54 -13.00 4.26 1.63
C PHE A 54 -14.46 3.81 1.48
N SER A 55 -14.65 2.76 0.69
CA SER A 55 -15.88 1.95 0.71
C SER A 55 -15.48 0.48 0.83
N ILE A 56 -16.21 -0.25 1.67
CA ILE A 56 -16.02 -1.69 1.90
C ILE A 56 -17.26 -2.40 1.40
N LYS A 57 -17.06 -3.44 0.60
CA LYS A 57 -18.10 -4.35 0.12
C LYS A 57 -17.69 -5.78 0.46
N GLY A 58 -18.41 -6.42 1.35
CA GLY A 58 -18.31 -7.84 1.67
C GLY A 58 -19.63 -8.55 1.44
N ASP A 59 -19.65 -9.87 1.65
CA ASP A 59 -20.85 -10.69 1.42
C ASP A 59 -21.99 -10.34 2.39
N GLN A 60 -21.65 -9.92 3.61
CA GLN A 60 -22.63 -9.68 4.67
C GLN A 60 -22.74 -8.22 5.12
N PHE A 61 -21.86 -7.34 4.63
CA PHE A 61 -21.88 -5.93 5.02
C PHE A 61 -21.31 -5.01 3.95
N ASN A 62 -21.88 -3.82 3.88
CA ASN A 62 -21.38 -2.72 3.08
C ASN A 62 -21.28 -1.48 3.98
N THR A 63 -20.18 -0.78 3.90
CA THR A 63 -19.98 0.50 4.60
C THR A 63 -19.05 1.40 3.82
N SER A 64 -19.06 2.68 4.17
CA SER A 64 -18.10 3.66 3.66
C SER A 64 -17.72 4.62 4.76
N GLY A 65 -16.63 5.33 4.56
CA GLY A 65 -16.17 6.28 5.57
C GLY A 65 -14.91 7.00 5.17
N THR A 66 -14.29 7.59 6.18
CA THR A 66 -12.99 8.27 6.06
C THR A 66 -11.98 7.62 7.00
N ILE A 67 -10.72 7.67 6.61
CA ILE A 67 -9.62 7.22 7.44
C ILE A 67 -8.49 8.23 7.46
N ALA A 68 -7.92 8.46 8.64
CA ALA A 68 -6.68 9.17 8.84
C ALA A 68 -5.64 8.19 9.39
N ILE A 69 -4.39 8.25 8.88
CA ILE A 69 -3.33 7.30 9.22
C ILE A 69 -2.03 8.06 9.49
N LYS A 70 -1.26 7.60 10.48
CA LYS A 70 0.09 8.09 10.77
C LYS A 70 0.94 6.95 11.36
N GLY A 71 1.84 6.37 10.56
CA GLY A 71 2.52 5.15 10.95
C GLY A 71 1.52 4.02 11.21
N ARG A 72 1.58 3.41 12.40
CA ARG A 72 0.60 2.37 12.80
C ARG A 72 -0.72 2.93 13.33
N LYS A 73 -0.78 4.22 13.66
CA LYS A 73 -1.97 4.86 14.23
C LYS A 73 -2.99 5.15 13.15
N PHE A 74 -4.28 5.01 13.49
CA PHE A 74 -5.35 5.41 12.60
C PHE A 74 -6.60 5.89 13.35
N GLN A 75 -7.40 6.68 12.66
CA GLN A 75 -8.79 6.99 13.01
C GLN A 75 -9.65 6.69 11.80
N ALA A 76 -10.65 5.84 11.96
CA ALA A 76 -11.62 5.53 10.92
C ALA A 76 -13.02 5.94 11.37
N THR A 77 -13.77 6.61 10.49
CA THR A 77 -15.15 7.03 10.79
C THR A 77 -16.08 6.52 9.72
N THR A 78 -17.14 5.84 10.16
CA THR A 78 -18.26 5.36 9.35
C THR A 78 -19.57 5.95 9.85
N PRO A 79 -20.71 5.75 9.17
CA PRO A 79 -22.02 6.11 9.71
C PRO A 79 -22.32 5.46 11.08
N GLN A 80 -21.84 4.22 11.30
CA GLN A 80 -22.17 3.42 12.49
C GLN A 80 -21.19 3.63 13.65
N ALA A 81 -19.90 3.86 13.35
CA ALA A 81 -18.85 3.88 14.37
C ALA A 81 -17.75 4.87 14.06
N THR A 82 -17.02 5.27 15.10
CA THR A 82 -15.71 5.87 15.00
C THR A 82 -14.70 5.02 15.75
N ILE A 83 -13.57 4.73 15.12
CA ILE A 83 -12.52 3.86 15.64
C ILE A 83 -11.24 4.66 15.72
N TRP A 84 -10.56 4.62 16.86
CA TRP A 84 -9.23 5.16 17.06
C TRP A 84 -8.29 4.02 17.41
N PHE A 85 -7.06 4.10 16.93
CA PHE A 85 -5.97 3.19 17.29
C PHE A 85 -4.67 3.99 17.44
N ASP A 86 -4.09 3.95 18.63
CA ASP A 86 -2.88 4.74 18.93
C ASP A 86 -1.56 3.98 18.69
N GLY A 87 -1.66 2.78 18.09
CA GLY A 87 -0.54 1.86 17.88
C GLY A 87 -0.51 0.68 18.85
N LYS A 88 -1.32 0.69 19.91
CA LYS A 88 -1.48 -0.37 20.89
C LYS A 88 -2.95 -0.60 21.25
N THR A 89 -3.62 0.44 21.69
CA THR A 89 -5.02 0.39 22.16
C THR A 89 -5.95 0.91 21.08
N GLN A 90 -7.05 0.20 20.91
CA GLN A 90 -8.17 0.59 20.05
C GLN A 90 -9.34 1.02 20.92
N TRP A 91 -10.00 2.09 20.51
CA TRP A 91 -11.31 2.54 21.01
C TRP A 91 -12.30 2.49 19.85
N THR A 92 -13.44 1.85 20.08
CA THR A 92 -14.52 1.76 19.08
C THR A 92 -15.78 2.36 19.66
N TYR A 93 -16.11 3.58 19.25
CA TYR A 93 -17.36 4.23 19.62
C TYR A 93 -18.48 3.80 18.68
N MET A 94 -19.48 3.12 19.22
CA MET A 94 -20.69 2.71 18.53
C MET A 94 -21.77 3.78 18.72
N LYS A 95 -22.07 4.51 17.64
CA LYS A 95 -22.97 5.69 17.69
C LYS A 95 -24.40 5.37 18.12
N LYS A 96 -24.87 4.14 17.83
CA LYS A 96 -26.24 3.73 18.16
C LYS A 96 -26.47 3.56 19.67
N ASN A 97 -25.47 3.03 20.36
CA ASN A 97 -25.58 2.67 21.78
C ASN A 97 -24.87 3.67 22.68
N GLU A 98 -24.12 4.62 22.08
CA GLU A 98 -23.21 5.53 22.81
C GLU A 98 -22.17 4.79 23.67
N GLU A 99 -21.69 3.64 23.20
CA GLU A 99 -20.73 2.78 23.88
C GLU A 99 -19.34 2.91 23.26
N VAL A 100 -18.30 2.88 24.09
CA VAL A 100 -16.90 2.83 23.66
C VAL A 100 -16.26 1.54 24.15
N ASN A 101 -16.02 0.62 23.24
CA ASN A 101 -15.27 -0.59 23.52
C ASN A 101 -13.77 -0.33 23.41
N VAL A 102 -13.01 -0.71 24.46
CA VAL A 102 -11.55 -0.56 24.53
C VAL A 102 -10.90 -1.92 24.46
N ALA A 103 -9.98 -2.12 23.51
CA ALA A 103 -9.31 -3.40 23.28
C ALA A 103 -7.85 -3.21 22.85
N ASN A 104 -7.05 -4.28 22.93
CA ASN A 104 -5.73 -4.36 22.33
C ASN A 104 -5.76 -5.40 21.19
N PRO A 105 -6.13 -5.00 19.97
CA PRO A 105 -6.37 -5.92 18.88
C PRO A 105 -5.07 -6.53 18.34
N THR A 106 -5.19 -7.75 17.82
CA THR A 106 -4.15 -8.41 17.04
C THR A 106 -3.99 -7.77 15.65
N ASP A 107 -2.88 -8.01 14.97
CA ASP A 107 -2.67 -7.54 13.58
C ASP A 107 -3.73 -8.10 12.61
N ALA A 108 -4.25 -9.30 12.86
CA ALA A 108 -5.32 -9.90 12.05
C ALA A 108 -6.66 -9.18 12.22
N GLU A 109 -7.01 -8.78 13.42
CA GLU A 109 -8.22 -7.99 13.70
C GLU A 109 -8.10 -6.59 13.11
N LEU A 110 -6.92 -5.94 13.25
CA LEU A 110 -6.66 -4.64 12.63
C LEU A 110 -6.80 -4.67 11.11
N ALA A 111 -6.46 -5.79 10.46
CA ALA A 111 -6.57 -5.94 9.02
C ALA A 111 -8.01 -5.84 8.50
N THR A 112 -9.00 -6.15 9.33
CA THR A 112 -10.41 -6.04 8.97
C THR A 112 -10.96 -4.63 9.05
N ILE A 113 -10.29 -3.76 9.80
CA ILE A 113 -10.74 -2.40 10.12
C ILE A 113 -9.97 -1.35 9.35
N ASN A 114 -8.65 -1.53 9.25
CA ASN A 114 -7.77 -0.60 8.57
C ASN A 114 -7.44 -1.11 7.15
N PRO A 115 -7.98 -0.49 6.09
CA PRO A 115 -7.73 -0.92 4.71
C PRO A 115 -6.26 -0.90 4.31
N TYR A 116 -5.44 -0.14 5.02
CA TYR A 116 -4.01 -0.06 4.75
C TYR A 116 -3.16 -1.03 5.58
N ASN A 117 -3.77 -1.88 6.42
CA ASN A 117 -3.01 -2.81 7.25
C ASN A 117 -2.19 -3.83 6.43
N PHE A 118 -2.52 -4.03 5.14
CA PHE A 118 -1.70 -4.83 4.24
C PHE A 118 -0.22 -4.42 4.24
N ILE A 119 0.09 -3.14 4.49
CA ILE A 119 1.48 -2.63 4.54
C ILE A 119 2.34 -3.28 5.62
N TYR A 120 1.73 -3.92 6.60
CA TYR A 120 2.42 -4.66 7.66
C TYR A 120 2.36 -6.17 7.43
N MET A 121 1.35 -6.64 6.70
CA MET A 121 1.08 -8.07 6.52
C MET A 121 1.86 -8.70 5.37
N TYR A 122 2.05 -7.98 4.25
CA TYR A 122 2.64 -8.56 3.04
C TYR A 122 4.08 -9.04 3.22
N GLN A 123 4.82 -8.49 4.18
CA GLN A 123 6.26 -8.75 4.35
C GLN A 123 6.60 -10.20 4.72
N LYS A 124 5.67 -10.94 5.32
CA LYS A 124 5.88 -12.31 5.79
C LYS A 124 4.72 -13.22 5.42
N GLY A 125 5.05 -14.42 4.92
CA GLY A 125 4.08 -15.49 4.72
C GLY A 125 3.20 -15.37 3.49
N TYR A 126 3.60 -14.59 2.48
CA TYR A 126 2.93 -14.52 1.19
C TYR A 126 3.91 -14.72 0.04
N LYS A 127 3.45 -15.40 -1.00
CA LYS A 127 4.05 -15.40 -2.34
C LYS A 127 3.42 -14.27 -3.15
N TYR A 128 4.20 -13.67 -4.07
CA TYR A 128 3.75 -12.53 -4.87
C TYR A 128 3.81 -12.85 -6.35
N THR A 129 2.78 -12.43 -7.07
CA THR A 129 2.82 -12.19 -8.51
C THR A 129 2.34 -10.78 -8.80
N MET A 130 2.62 -10.26 -9.98
CA MET A 130 2.21 -8.90 -10.35
C MET A 130 1.96 -8.83 -11.85
N GLU A 131 0.89 -8.15 -12.22
CA GLU A 131 0.61 -7.73 -13.59
C GLU A 131 0.50 -6.20 -13.69
N LYS A 132 0.68 -5.69 -14.90
CA LYS A 132 0.45 -4.27 -15.23
C LYS A 132 -0.79 -4.19 -16.09
N LYS A 133 -1.78 -3.39 -15.65
CA LYS A 133 -3.05 -3.23 -16.37
C LYS A 133 -3.61 -1.83 -16.14
N ASN A 134 -4.02 -1.17 -17.22
CA ASN A 134 -4.73 0.12 -17.16
C ASN A 134 -4.06 1.17 -16.25
N GLY A 135 -2.73 1.35 -16.37
CA GLY A 135 -1.98 2.33 -15.58
C GLY A 135 -1.82 1.95 -14.10
N SER A 136 -2.10 0.71 -13.73
CA SER A 136 -1.96 0.19 -12.38
C SER A 136 -1.08 -1.07 -12.35
N PHE A 137 -0.42 -1.29 -11.22
CA PHE A 137 0.11 -2.59 -10.82
C PHE A 137 -1.01 -3.32 -10.06
N ILE A 138 -1.26 -4.57 -10.43
CA ILE A 138 -2.12 -5.47 -9.67
C ILE A 138 -1.22 -6.50 -9.04
N VAL A 139 -0.98 -6.37 -7.74
CA VAL A 139 -0.15 -7.30 -6.97
C VAL A 139 -1.06 -8.33 -6.34
N HIS A 140 -0.82 -9.61 -6.67
CA HIS A 140 -1.51 -10.75 -6.12
C HIS A 140 -0.64 -11.43 -5.06
N LEU A 141 -1.19 -11.58 -3.87
CA LEU A 141 -0.56 -12.24 -2.73
C LEU A 141 -1.33 -13.53 -2.42
N THR A 142 -0.60 -14.63 -2.28
CA THR A 142 -1.15 -15.92 -1.86
C THR A 142 -0.46 -16.35 -0.58
N ALA A 143 -1.22 -16.66 0.46
CA ALA A 143 -0.68 -17.12 1.73
C ALA A 143 0.09 -18.42 1.59
N SER A 144 1.25 -18.51 2.24
CA SER A 144 2.09 -19.71 2.26
C SER A 144 1.63 -20.74 3.29
N ASP A 145 0.72 -20.35 4.19
CA ASP A 145 0.17 -21.17 5.27
C ASP A 145 -1.33 -20.90 5.46
N LYS A 146 -1.97 -21.62 6.39
CA LYS A 146 -3.39 -21.42 6.76
C LYS A 146 -3.51 -20.23 7.70
N ARG A 147 -3.74 -19.04 7.15
CA ARG A 147 -3.97 -17.79 7.92
C ARG A 147 -5.32 -17.16 7.56
N GLY A 148 -5.75 -16.18 8.36
CA GLY A 148 -7.08 -15.55 8.21
C GLY A 148 -7.31 -14.93 6.83
N ILE A 149 -6.29 -14.31 6.20
CA ILE A 149 -6.36 -13.79 4.82
C ILE A 149 -5.53 -14.72 3.94
N GLN A 150 -6.23 -15.51 3.11
CA GLN A 150 -5.64 -16.52 2.25
C GLN A 150 -5.10 -15.95 0.94
N GLU A 151 -5.76 -14.94 0.43
CA GLU A 151 -5.49 -14.36 -0.88
C GLU A 151 -5.81 -12.86 -0.87
N MET A 152 -4.99 -12.06 -1.53
CA MET A 152 -5.18 -10.62 -1.60
C MET A 152 -4.74 -10.08 -2.96
N TYR A 153 -5.51 -9.17 -3.52
CA TYR A 153 -5.14 -8.36 -4.68
C TYR A 153 -5.04 -6.90 -4.24
N ILE A 154 -3.92 -6.26 -4.53
CA ILE A 154 -3.69 -4.85 -4.24
C ILE A 154 -3.46 -4.12 -5.55
N THR A 155 -4.37 -3.22 -5.89
CA THR A 155 -4.27 -2.36 -7.06
C THR A 155 -3.56 -1.07 -6.66
N VAL A 156 -2.42 -0.79 -7.29
CA VAL A 156 -1.54 0.34 -6.99
C VAL A 156 -1.33 1.17 -8.25
N ASN A 157 -1.53 2.47 -8.19
CA ASN A 157 -1.29 3.37 -9.31
C ASN A 157 0.19 3.35 -9.72
N GLN A 158 0.50 3.20 -11.01
CA GLN A 158 1.88 3.05 -11.50
C GLN A 158 2.73 4.31 -11.33
N LYS A 159 2.13 5.51 -11.34
CA LYS A 159 2.84 6.78 -11.25
C LYS A 159 3.04 7.22 -9.80
N THR A 160 2.01 7.11 -8.98
CA THR A 160 1.99 7.65 -7.61
C THR A 160 2.27 6.62 -6.54
N TYR A 161 2.20 5.33 -6.86
CA TYR A 161 2.27 4.21 -5.91
C TYR A 161 1.21 4.29 -4.78
N ILE A 162 0.11 4.99 -5.03
CA ILE A 162 -1.02 5.05 -4.10
C ILE A 162 -1.93 3.85 -4.37
N PRO A 163 -2.27 3.05 -3.35
CA PRO A 163 -3.25 1.98 -3.47
C PRO A 163 -4.65 2.54 -3.71
N SER A 164 -5.37 1.98 -4.67
CA SER A 164 -6.76 2.37 -5.00
C SER A 164 -7.79 1.31 -4.65
N GLN A 165 -7.38 0.03 -4.60
CA GLN A 165 -8.27 -1.06 -4.24
C GLN A 165 -7.51 -2.18 -3.56
N ILE A 166 -8.15 -2.81 -2.58
CA ILE A 166 -7.71 -4.03 -1.93
C ILE A 166 -8.86 -5.02 -1.97
N ARG A 167 -8.61 -6.20 -2.52
CA ARG A 167 -9.55 -7.33 -2.44
C ARG A 167 -8.89 -8.43 -1.64
N MET A 168 -9.58 -8.97 -0.65
CA MET A 168 -9.04 -10.02 0.19
C MET A 168 -10.04 -11.15 0.38
N ARG A 169 -9.53 -12.39 0.39
CA ARG A 169 -10.30 -13.60 0.64
C ARG A 169 -10.04 -14.11 2.05
N GLN A 170 -11.11 -14.22 2.80
CA GLN A 170 -11.16 -14.82 4.13
C GLN A 170 -12.07 -16.05 4.10
N GLN A 171 -12.20 -16.76 5.22
CA GLN A 171 -13.09 -17.95 5.30
C GLN A 171 -14.54 -17.66 4.88
N LYS A 172 -15.04 -16.45 5.15
CA LYS A 172 -16.43 -16.03 4.87
C LYS A 172 -16.62 -15.40 3.48
N GLY A 173 -15.64 -15.49 2.58
CA GLY A 173 -15.75 -14.95 1.24
C GLY A 173 -14.83 -13.78 0.93
N TRP A 174 -15.19 -13.00 -0.08
CA TRP A 174 -14.41 -11.87 -0.56
C TRP A 174 -14.85 -10.55 0.07
N THR A 175 -13.87 -9.75 0.45
CA THR A 175 -14.07 -8.35 0.83
C THR A 175 -13.32 -7.46 -0.16
N THR A 176 -13.99 -6.46 -0.70
CA THR A 176 -13.39 -5.43 -1.57
C THR A 176 -13.44 -4.09 -0.87
N ILE A 177 -12.28 -3.44 -0.79
CA ILE A 177 -12.11 -2.10 -0.24
C ILE A 177 -11.63 -1.19 -1.38
N ASN A 178 -12.42 -0.18 -1.72
CA ASN A 178 -12.00 0.88 -2.63
C ASN A 178 -11.53 2.08 -1.83
N ILE A 179 -10.49 2.73 -2.31
CA ILE A 179 -9.84 3.85 -1.66
C ILE A 179 -9.81 5.03 -2.62
N THR A 180 -10.28 6.19 -2.18
CA THR A 180 -10.34 7.42 -2.97
C THR A 180 -9.86 8.60 -2.16
N GLY A 181 -9.55 9.71 -2.82
CA GLY A 181 -9.20 10.97 -2.16
C GLY A 181 -7.97 10.90 -1.25
N PHE A 182 -7.02 9.98 -1.53
CA PHE A 182 -5.79 9.89 -0.74
C PHE A 182 -5.03 11.21 -0.79
N LYS A 183 -4.71 11.75 0.38
CA LYS A 183 -3.98 13.00 0.55
C LYS A 183 -3.05 12.92 1.75
N GLN A 184 -1.78 13.23 1.54
CA GLN A 184 -0.85 13.43 2.65
C GLN A 184 -1.27 14.67 3.46
N SER A 185 -1.18 14.58 4.78
CA SER A 185 -1.63 15.63 5.71
C SER A 185 -0.78 15.61 6.96
N LYS A 186 -0.48 16.80 7.51
CA LYS A 186 0.17 16.91 8.82
C LYS A 186 -0.87 16.64 9.91
N LEU A 187 -0.74 15.48 10.59
CA LEU A 187 -1.68 15.02 11.59
C LEU A 187 -1.06 15.03 12.99
N SER A 188 -1.81 15.51 13.99
CA SER A 188 -1.42 15.44 15.39
C SER A 188 -1.62 14.04 15.95
N ASP A 189 -0.82 13.65 16.95
CA ASP A 189 -0.94 12.31 17.56
C ASP A 189 -2.21 12.18 18.42
N GLY A 190 -2.71 13.28 18.98
CA GLY A 190 -3.97 13.29 19.74
C GLY A 190 -5.19 12.87 18.90
N MET A 191 -5.14 13.03 17.57
CA MET A 191 -6.21 12.61 16.67
C MET A 191 -6.49 11.09 16.72
N PHE A 192 -5.53 10.30 17.15
CA PHE A 192 -5.60 8.82 17.12
C PHE A 192 -5.97 8.20 18.47
N ARG A 193 -6.48 9.01 19.39
CA ARG A 193 -6.92 8.57 20.70
C ARG A 193 -8.35 9.03 20.96
N PHE A 194 -9.10 8.17 21.63
CA PHE A 194 -10.39 8.55 22.18
C PHE A 194 -10.21 9.57 23.32
N ASN A 195 -11.03 10.60 23.31
CA ASN A 195 -11.11 11.60 24.37
C ASN A 195 -12.52 11.59 24.95
N SER A 196 -12.68 11.15 26.20
CA SER A 196 -13.98 11.05 26.86
C SER A 196 -14.71 12.38 27.01
N LYS A 197 -13.99 13.50 27.00
CA LYS A 197 -14.61 14.84 27.06
C LYS A 197 -15.47 15.17 25.83
N ASP A 198 -15.13 14.58 24.69
CA ASP A 198 -15.87 14.76 23.43
C ASP A 198 -17.12 13.87 23.36
N PHE A 199 -17.26 12.92 24.31
CA PHE A 199 -18.33 11.92 24.38
C PHE A 199 -18.81 11.74 25.82
N PRO A 200 -19.42 12.77 26.45
CA PRO A 200 -19.71 12.77 27.88
C PRO A 200 -20.75 11.72 28.31
N ASN A 201 -21.59 11.25 27.39
CA ASN A 201 -22.62 10.25 27.67
C ASN A 201 -22.17 8.82 27.31
N ALA A 202 -20.97 8.65 26.77
CA ALA A 202 -20.54 7.34 26.29
C ALA A 202 -20.14 6.42 27.45
N GLU A 203 -20.74 5.24 27.51
CA GLU A 203 -20.32 4.16 28.40
C GLU A 203 -19.02 3.55 27.88
N VAL A 204 -18.01 3.46 28.76
CA VAL A 204 -16.70 2.88 28.39
C VAL A 204 -16.60 1.46 28.91
N ILE A 205 -16.50 0.50 27.97
CA ILE A 205 -16.38 -0.94 28.26
C ILE A 205 -14.95 -1.36 27.97
N ASP A 206 -14.17 -1.65 29.02
CA ASP A 206 -12.77 -2.08 28.89
C ASP A 206 -12.69 -3.61 28.72
N LEU A 207 -12.25 -4.05 27.54
CA LEU A 207 -12.12 -5.46 27.14
C LEU A 207 -10.67 -5.93 27.08
N ARG A 208 -9.71 -5.16 27.61
CA ARG A 208 -8.27 -5.49 27.53
C ARG A 208 -7.85 -6.56 28.51
#